data_11a871ca65a9693eacd339fe88cdd303
#
_entry.id   11a871ca65a9693eacd339fe88cdd303
#
_cell.length_a   1.000
_cell.length_b   1.000
_cell.length_c   1.000
_cell.angle_alpha   90.00
_cell.angle_beta   90.00
_cell.angle_gamma   90.00
#
_symmetry.space_group_name_H-M   'P 1'
#
loop_
_entity.id
_entity.type
_entity.pdbx_description
1 polymer ?
#
loop_
_entity_poly.entity_id
_entity_poly.type
_entity_poly.pdbx_seq_one_letter_code
_entity_poly.pdbx_strand_id
1 'polypeptide(L)'
;MKKYISIIIILFLFICFSFAQNQQIWQKLPKITRINLSSLFSKIDYSRLPDDDIKKFVWVNKPFYNISYEPSDLVPLQWRSHISAQSKHLFRSEAANNLEKMANEFYKEFWTNIVIASAYRSFSYQKNSISESCKQSWRCAREWESEHQLWLAVDLRETTNEQKFLSKYQKYYDWLHENAHLYWFHQSYQNWREFDWYYIEPRHRRYLGTWLATKLHNMNITFTQYVALSLNN
;
A
#
# COMPACT_ATOMS: atom_id res chain seq x y z
N MET A 1 14.56 -24.65 6.94
CA MET A 1 15.07 -24.08 5.69
C MET A 1 14.31 -22.82 5.23
N LYS A 2 12.97 -22.79 5.18
CA LYS A 2 12.20 -21.60 4.72
C LYS A 2 12.44 -20.31 5.54
N LYS A 3 12.62 -20.40 6.87
CA LYS A 3 12.92 -19.21 7.73
C LYS A 3 14.27 -18.55 7.45
N TYR A 4 15.28 -19.31 7.08
CA TYR A 4 16.61 -18.75 6.78
C TYR A 4 16.67 -18.09 5.39
N ILE A 5 15.86 -18.55 4.45
CA ILE A 5 15.76 -17.94 3.12
C ILE A 5 15.16 -16.52 3.23
N SER A 6 14.12 -16.33 4.07
CA SER A 6 13.54 -15.00 4.30
C SER A 6 14.52 -14.02 4.92
N ILE A 7 15.32 -14.44 5.90
CA ILE A 7 16.32 -13.59 6.57
C ILE A 7 17.44 -13.19 5.58
N ILE A 8 17.87 -14.09 4.72
CA ILE A 8 18.92 -13.82 3.72
C ILE A 8 18.41 -12.82 2.66
N ILE A 9 17.15 -12.95 2.23
CA ILE A 9 16.54 -12.03 1.27
C ILE A 9 16.39 -10.62 1.88
N ILE A 10 15.99 -10.52 3.14
CA ILE A 10 15.84 -9.24 3.86
C ILE A 10 17.20 -8.55 4.03
N LEU A 11 18.23 -9.27 4.47
CA LEU A 11 19.60 -8.74 4.57
C LEU A 11 20.12 -8.29 3.20
N PHE A 12 19.81 -9.02 2.14
CA PHE A 12 20.24 -8.69 0.79
C PHE A 12 19.54 -7.44 0.24
N LEU A 13 18.24 -7.28 0.46
CA LEU A 13 17.48 -6.09 0.05
C LEU A 13 17.91 -4.84 0.85
N PHE A 14 18.19 -4.98 2.15
CA PHE A 14 18.76 -3.89 2.97
C PHE A 14 20.13 -3.45 2.48
N ILE A 15 20.99 -4.40 2.11
CA ILE A 15 22.31 -4.15 1.56
C ILE A 15 22.20 -3.47 0.18
N CYS A 16 21.30 -3.92 -0.68
CA CYS A 16 21.14 -3.35 -2.04
C CYS A 16 20.68 -1.90 -2.03
N PHE A 17 19.81 -1.50 -1.12
CA PHE A 17 19.30 -0.12 -1.06
C PHE A 17 20.27 0.84 -0.39
N SER A 18 21.00 0.40 0.63
CA SER A 18 22.06 1.21 1.28
C SER A 18 23.32 1.39 0.43
N PHE A 19 23.47 0.61 -0.64
CA PHE A 19 24.71 0.52 -1.41
C PHE A 19 24.61 0.86 -2.91
N ALA A 20 23.55 1.52 -3.35
CA ALA A 20 23.52 2.09 -4.70
C ALA A 20 24.68 3.08 -4.98
N GLN A 21 25.44 3.46 -3.94
CA GLN A 21 26.63 4.29 -4.04
C GLN A 21 27.98 3.53 -4.01
N ASN A 22 28.00 2.20 -3.84
CA ASN A 22 29.29 1.50 -3.67
C ASN A 22 29.37 0.18 -4.46
N GLN A 23 29.66 0.28 -5.76
CA GLN A 23 29.79 -0.86 -6.68
C GLN A 23 30.79 -1.95 -6.26
N GLN A 24 31.72 -1.66 -5.37
CA GLN A 24 32.76 -2.61 -4.97
C GLN A 24 32.29 -3.79 -4.11
N ILE A 25 31.12 -3.69 -3.47
CA ILE A 25 30.62 -4.78 -2.61
C ILE A 25 29.97 -5.90 -3.42
N TRP A 26 29.41 -5.60 -4.60
CA TRP A 26 28.83 -6.61 -5.48
C TRP A 26 29.79 -7.70 -5.94
N GLN A 27 31.09 -7.40 -5.97
CA GLN A 27 32.12 -8.34 -6.39
C GLN A 27 32.51 -9.36 -5.33
N LYS A 28 32.13 -9.14 -4.06
CA LYS A 28 32.52 -9.97 -2.91
C LYS A 28 31.43 -10.96 -2.45
N LEU A 29 30.25 -10.98 -3.05
CA LEU A 29 29.20 -11.90 -2.69
C LEU A 29 29.44 -13.30 -3.28
N PRO A 30 29.25 -14.37 -2.50
CA PRO A 30 29.46 -15.74 -3.01
C PRO A 30 28.52 -16.03 -4.19
N LYS A 31 29.00 -16.77 -5.18
CA LYS A 31 28.28 -17.14 -6.41
C LYS A 31 26.92 -17.82 -6.18
N ILE A 32 26.68 -18.36 -4.99
CA ILE A 32 25.43 -19.05 -4.59
C ILE A 32 24.25 -18.08 -4.43
N THR A 33 24.51 -16.77 -4.27
CA THR A 33 23.49 -15.73 -4.09
C THR A 33 23.00 -15.10 -5.40
N ARG A 34 23.45 -15.55 -6.55
CA ARG A 34 22.89 -15.18 -7.85
C ARG A 34 21.62 -15.98 -8.17
N ILE A 35 20.64 -15.91 -7.28
CA ILE A 35 19.26 -16.11 -7.71
C ILE A 35 19.03 -15.04 -8.76
N ASN A 36 18.54 -15.44 -9.92
CA ASN A 36 18.20 -14.50 -10.97
C ASN A 36 17.02 -13.64 -10.47
N LEU A 37 17.32 -12.54 -9.76
CA LEU A 37 16.33 -11.64 -9.17
C LEU A 37 15.39 -11.08 -10.25
N SER A 38 15.85 -10.98 -11.50
CA SER A 38 15.01 -10.52 -12.60
C SER A 38 13.77 -11.38 -12.82
N SER A 39 13.82 -12.67 -12.48
CA SER A 39 12.66 -13.56 -12.55
C SER A 39 11.62 -13.30 -11.45
N LEU A 40 12.00 -12.63 -10.37
CA LEU A 40 11.09 -12.28 -9.25
C LEU A 40 10.30 -11.00 -9.52
N PHE A 41 10.78 -10.14 -10.41
CA PHE A 41 10.15 -8.87 -10.74
C PHE A 41 9.54 -8.92 -12.14
N SER A 42 8.37 -8.32 -12.29
CA SER A 42 7.79 -8.13 -13.62
C SER A 42 8.50 -6.96 -14.31
N LYS A 43 8.64 -7.02 -15.62
CA LYS A 43 9.14 -5.89 -16.44
C LYS A 43 8.04 -4.85 -16.72
N ILE A 44 7.00 -4.80 -15.91
CA ILE A 44 5.87 -3.89 -16.07
C ILE A 44 6.20 -2.57 -15.38
N ASP A 45 6.12 -1.47 -16.10
CA ASP A 45 6.07 -0.14 -15.51
C ASP A 45 4.64 0.15 -15.04
N TYR A 46 4.37 -0.14 -13.78
CA TYR A 46 3.07 0.04 -13.17
C TYR A 46 2.58 1.50 -13.18
N SER A 47 3.48 2.48 -13.31
CA SER A 47 3.09 3.89 -13.41
C SER A 47 2.51 4.22 -14.79
N ARG A 48 2.78 3.40 -15.81
CA ARG A 48 2.26 3.57 -17.16
C ARG A 48 1.00 2.77 -17.45
N LEU A 49 0.53 1.99 -16.49
CA LEU A 49 -0.76 1.31 -16.63
C LEU A 49 -1.89 2.34 -16.79
N PRO A 50 -3.00 2.00 -17.47
CA PRO A 50 -4.20 2.83 -17.52
C PRO A 50 -4.68 3.20 -16.11
N ASP A 51 -5.36 4.34 -15.97
CA ASP A 51 -5.82 4.83 -14.66
C ASP A 51 -6.88 3.91 -14.02
N ASP A 52 -7.54 3.08 -14.82
CA ASP A 52 -8.52 2.07 -14.37
C ASP A 52 -7.90 0.72 -13.97
N ASP A 53 -6.62 0.49 -14.23
CA ASP A 53 -5.95 -0.74 -13.79
C ASP A 53 -5.79 -0.73 -12.26
N ILE A 54 -6.22 -1.82 -11.61
CA ILE A 54 -6.13 -1.97 -10.15
C ILE A 54 -4.70 -1.92 -9.61
N LYS A 55 -3.71 -2.20 -10.46
CA LYS A 55 -2.28 -2.18 -10.14
C LYS A 55 -1.60 -0.88 -10.56
N LYS A 56 -2.37 0.12 -11.02
CA LYS A 56 -1.82 1.44 -11.37
C LYS A 56 -1.02 1.99 -10.18
N PHE A 57 0.25 2.28 -10.42
CA PHE A 57 1.11 2.92 -9.44
C PHE A 57 1.05 4.44 -9.61
N VAL A 58 0.66 5.12 -8.55
CA VAL A 58 0.68 6.58 -8.46
C VAL A 58 1.59 7.01 -7.32
N TRP A 59 2.43 7.99 -7.56
CA TRP A 59 3.40 8.45 -6.60
C TRP A 59 4.02 9.79 -6.99
N VAL A 60 4.92 10.29 -6.16
CA VAL A 60 5.71 11.49 -6.45
C VAL A 60 6.34 11.38 -7.84
N ASN A 61 6.04 12.34 -8.72
CA ASN A 61 6.47 12.34 -10.12
C ASN A 61 5.92 11.18 -11.00
N LYS A 62 4.93 10.44 -10.51
CA LYS A 62 4.21 9.40 -11.25
C LYS A 62 2.69 9.63 -11.11
N PRO A 63 2.16 10.73 -11.67
CA PRO A 63 0.78 11.13 -11.48
C PRO A 63 -0.19 10.33 -12.33
N PHE A 64 -1.48 10.56 -12.10
CA PHE A 64 -2.55 10.15 -13.01
C PHE A 64 -2.42 10.79 -14.39
N TYR A 65 -2.90 10.09 -15.42
CA TYR A 65 -3.05 10.67 -16.76
C TYR A 65 -4.29 11.56 -16.88
N ASN A 66 -5.37 11.15 -16.22
CA ASN A 66 -6.64 11.87 -16.26
C ASN A 66 -7.07 12.33 -14.86
N ILE A 67 -7.06 13.64 -14.63
CA ILE A 67 -7.48 14.24 -13.36
C ILE A 67 -8.97 14.06 -13.06
N SER A 68 -9.78 13.85 -14.09
CA SER A 68 -11.22 13.63 -13.99
C SER A 68 -11.58 12.14 -14.05
N TYR A 69 -10.60 11.26 -13.86
CA TYR A 69 -10.84 9.82 -13.85
C TYR A 69 -11.82 9.46 -12.75
N GLU A 70 -12.86 8.75 -13.12
CA GLU A 70 -13.85 8.14 -12.24
C GLU A 70 -14.18 6.74 -12.74
N PRO A 71 -13.98 5.70 -11.90
CA PRO A 71 -14.30 4.33 -12.28
C PRO A 71 -15.81 4.15 -12.48
N SER A 72 -16.19 3.28 -13.41
CA SER A 72 -17.60 2.96 -13.69
C SER A 72 -18.21 1.92 -12.72
N ASP A 73 -17.37 1.28 -11.91
CA ASP A 73 -17.75 0.16 -11.02
C ASP A 73 -17.83 0.56 -9.54
N LEU A 74 -18.15 1.83 -9.25
CA LEU A 74 -18.21 2.33 -7.89
C LEU A 74 -19.44 1.84 -7.14
N VAL A 75 -19.21 1.42 -5.89
CA VAL A 75 -20.26 1.01 -4.95
C VAL A 75 -20.05 1.66 -3.57
N PRO A 76 -21.12 1.92 -2.80
CA PRO A 76 -20.99 2.44 -1.46
C PRO A 76 -20.41 1.38 -0.51
N LEU A 77 -19.56 1.85 0.43
CA LEU A 77 -19.10 1.04 1.57
C LEU A 77 -20.11 1.02 2.71
N GLN A 78 -21.04 1.98 2.75
CA GLN A 78 -22.13 2.02 3.71
C GLN A 78 -23.02 0.79 3.55
N TRP A 79 -23.50 0.23 4.67
CA TRP A 79 -24.36 -0.95 4.75
C TRP A 79 -23.70 -2.30 4.44
N ARG A 80 -22.38 -2.32 4.19
CA ARG A 80 -21.65 -3.58 4.07
C ARG A 80 -21.39 -4.20 5.44
N SER A 81 -21.38 -5.53 5.48
CA SER A 81 -21.21 -6.30 6.72
C SER A 81 -19.93 -5.92 7.44
N HIS A 82 -20.06 -5.59 8.73
CA HIS A 82 -18.95 -5.23 9.62
C HIS A 82 -18.07 -4.07 9.15
N ILE A 83 -18.59 -3.23 8.26
CA ILE A 83 -17.97 -1.97 7.83
C ILE A 83 -18.82 -0.80 8.34
N SER A 84 -18.20 0.09 9.12
CA SER A 84 -18.77 1.37 9.50
C SER A 84 -18.25 2.46 8.59
N ALA A 85 -19.09 2.94 7.68
CA ALA A 85 -18.74 3.92 6.67
C ALA A 85 -19.85 4.95 6.48
N GLN A 86 -19.48 6.14 5.97
CA GLN A 86 -20.45 7.17 5.57
C GLN A 86 -20.89 6.95 4.12
N SER A 87 -22.04 7.51 3.73
CA SER A 87 -22.60 7.41 2.36
C SER A 87 -21.65 7.90 1.27
N LYS A 88 -20.79 8.87 1.59
CA LYS A 88 -19.77 9.42 0.67
C LYS A 88 -18.59 8.47 0.41
N HIS A 89 -18.43 7.41 1.19
CA HIS A 89 -17.33 6.47 1.03
C HIS A 89 -17.68 5.47 -0.06
N LEU A 90 -17.32 5.82 -1.29
CA LEU A 90 -17.43 4.95 -2.46
C LEU A 90 -16.09 4.24 -2.70
N PHE A 91 -16.17 3.05 -3.28
CA PHE A 91 -15.02 2.21 -3.55
C PHE A 91 -15.25 1.37 -4.80
N ARG A 92 -14.23 0.92 -5.49
CA ARG A 92 -14.39 0.02 -6.62
C ARG A 92 -15.00 -1.30 -6.18
N SER A 93 -15.91 -1.85 -6.96
CA SER A 93 -16.77 -2.98 -6.59
C SER A 93 -15.98 -4.20 -6.11
N GLU A 94 -14.95 -4.61 -6.86
CA GLU A 94 -14.11 -5.74 -6.49
C GLU A 94 -13.38 -5.50 -5.16
N ALA A 95 -12.80 -4.32 -4.99
CA ALA A 95 -12.12 -3.93 -3.75
C ALA A 95 -13.09 -3.86 -2.55
N ALA A 96 -14.30 -3.34 -2.76
CA ALA A 96 -15.34 -3.29 -1.73
C ALA A 96 -15.76 -4.68 -1.25
N ASN A 97 -15.92 -5.63 -2.17
CA ASN A 97 -16.28 -7.01 -1.83
C ASN A 97 -15.16 -7.70 -1.01
N ASN A 98 -13.92 -7.43 -1.32
CA ASN A 98 -12.80 -8.00 -0.56
C ASN A 98 -12.57 -7.27 0.77
N LEU A 99 -12.86 -5.97 0.85
CA LEU A 99 -12.86 -5.24 2.11
C LEU A 99 -13.93 -5.79 3.07
N GLU A 100 -15.10 -6.14 2.56
CA GLU A 100 -16.18 -6.76 3.36
C GLU A 100 -15.78 -8.15 3.86
N LYS A 101 -15.13 -8.98 3.04
CA LYS A 101 -14.58 -10.26 3.50
C LYS A 101 -13.55 -10.06 4.61
N MET A 102 -12.65 -9.11 4.45
CA MET A 102 -11.67 -8.76 5.48
C MET A 102 -12.36 -8.27 6.76
N ALA A 103 -13.38 -7.43 6.65
CA ALA A 103 -14.13 -6.92 7.79
C ALA A 103 -14.87 -8.03 8.54
N ASN A 104 -15.40 -9.02 7.85
CA ASN A 104 -16.05 -10.17 8.46
C ASN A 104 -15.06 -11.00 9.30
N GLU A 105 -13.86 -11.26 8.81
CA GLU A 105 -12.85 -12.00 9.59
C GLU A 105 -12.28 -11.15 10.73
N PHE A 106 -12.08 -9.86 10.49
CA PHE A 106 -11.68 -8.93 11.54
C PHE A 106 -12.72 -8.88 12.69
N TYR A 107 -14.01 -8.90 12.34
CA TYR A 107 -15.08 -8.92 13.34
C TYR A 107 -15.09 -10.22 14.14
N LYS A 108 -14.86 -11.37 13.53
CA LYS A 108 -14.75 -12.66 14.23
C LYS A 108 -13.64 -12.64 15.28
N GLU A 109 -12.51 -11.99 14.96
CA GLU A 109 -11.36 -11.92 15.86
C GLU A 109 -11.58 -10.92 17.00
N PHE A 110 -12.13 -9.74 16.69
CA PHE A 110 -12.14 -8.62 17.64
C PHE A 110 -13.52 -8.17 18.12
N TRP A 111 -14.60 -8.72 17.58
CA TRP A 111 -15.98 -8.32 17.85
C TRP A 111 -16.22 -6.81 17.65
N THR A 112 -15.53 -6.23 16.68
CA THR A 112 -15.65 -4.81 16.35
C THR A 112 -15.63 -4.61 14.83
N ASN A 113 -16.34 -3.60 14.35
CA ASN A 113 -16.37 -3.27 12.92
C ASN A 113 -15.10 -2.55 12.49
N ILE A 114 -14.71 -2.74 11.22
CA ILE A 114 -13.77 -1.87 10.56
C ILE A 114 -14.46 -0.52 10.31
N VAL A 115 -13.84 0.57 10.75
CA VAL A 115 -14.37 1.93 10.57
C VAL A 115 -13.56 2.64 9.47
N ILE A 116 -14.25 3.16 8.47
CA ILE A 116 -13.63 3.89 7.35
C ILE A 116 -13.55 5.38 7.72
N ALA A 117 -12.33 5.89 7.82
CA ALA A 117 -12.06 7.32 8.01
C ALA A 117 -12.07 8.08 6.69
N SER A 118 -11.51 7.47 5.65
CA SER A 118 -11.42 8.03 4.29
C SER A 118 -11.38 6.90 3.27
N ALA A 119 -12.01 7.14 2.12
CA ALA A 119 -11.92 6.27 0.95
C ALA A 119 -11.50 7.13 -0.25
N TYR A 120 -12.34 7.31 -1.24
CA TYR A 120 -12.04 8.18 -2.37
C TYR A 120 -11.79 9.63 -1.95
N ARG A 121 -10.81 10.24 -2.62
CA ARG A 121 -10.56 11.70 -2.58
C ARG A 121 -10.40 12.19 -4.00
N SER A 122 -11.26 13.12 -4.42
CA SER A 122 -11.14 13.75 -5.74
C SER A 122 -9.88 14.61 -5.85
N PHE A 123 -9.47 14.91 -7.07
CA PHE A 123 -8.41 15.89 -7.33
C PHE A 123 -8.66 17.21 -6.59
N SER A 124 -9.87 17.75 -6.72
CA SER A 124 -10.23 19.03 -6.08
C SER A 124 -10.19 18.93 -4.55
N TYR A 125 -10.59 17.81 -3.96
CA TYR A 125 -10.45 17.60 -2.52
C TYR A 125 -8.98 17.56 -2.11
N GLN A 126 -8.15 16.78 -2.79
CA GLN A 126 -6.73 16.67 -2.49
C GLN A 126 -6.00 18.02 -2.65
N LYS A 127 -6.40 18.82 -3.66
CA LYS A 127 -5.85 20.15 -3.90
C LYS A 127 -6.27 21.16 -2.83
N ASN A 128 -7.56 21.25 -2.52
CA ASN A 128 -8.12 22.35 -1.77
C ASN A 128 -8.34 22.06 -0.27
N SER A 129 -8.53 20.78 0.09
CA SER A 129 -8.87 20.38 1.47
C SER A 129 -7.68 19.82 2.24
N ILE A 130 -6.64 19.36 1.54
CA ILE A 130 -5.41 18.91 2.19
C ILE A 130 -4.45 20.10 2.30
N SER A 131 -4.01 20.40 3.52
CA SER A 131 -3.18 21.58 3.80
C SER A 131 -1.81 21.48 3.12
N GLU A 132 -1.30 22.61 2.66
CA GLU A 132 0.03 22.68 2.05
C GLU A 132 1.14 22.26 3.03
N SER A 133 1.00 22.57 4.32
CA SER A 133 1.96 22.12 5.33
C SER A 133 2.02 20.59 5.44
N CYS A 134 0.88 19.90 5.27
CA CYS A 134 0.86 18.45 5.22
C CYS A 134 1.61 17.90 4.01
N LYS A 135 1.37 18.48 2.83
CA LYS A 135 2.05 18.08 1.57
C LYS A 135 3.55 18.35 1.63
N GLN A 136 3.96 19.53 2.12
CA GLN A 136 5.37 19.89 2.24
C GLN A 136 6.12 19.03 3.27
N SER A 137 5.44 18.57 4.31
CA SER A 137 6.02 17.69 5.31
C SER A 137 6.05 16.22 4.89
N TRP A 138 5.58 15.87 3.70
CA TRP A 138 5.45 14.50 3.18
C TRP A 138 4.54 13.58 4.01
N ARG A 139 3.63 14.19 4.76
CA ARG A 139 2.57 13.45 5.48
C ARG A 139 1.35 13.17 4.59
N CYS A 140 1.19 13.95 3.53
CA CYS A 140 0.08 13.84 2.60
C CYS A 140 0.60 13.87 1.17
N ALA A 141 0.02 13.05 0.31
CA ALA A 141 0.26 13.10 -1.11
C ALA A 141 -0.28 14.41 -1.71
N ARG A 142 0.35 14.86 -2.78
CA ARG A 142 -0.15 15.96 -3.59
C ARG A 142 -1.34 15.48 -4.42
N GLU A 143 -2.05 16.43 -5.01
CA GLU A 143 -3.00 16.13 -6.06
C GLU A 143 -2.30 15.38 -7.20
N TRP A 144 -2.98 14.43 -7.83
CA TRP A 144 -2.49 13.44 -8.81
C TRP A 144 -1.53 12.36 -8.30
N GLU A 145 -1.07 12.45 -7.06
CA GLU A 145 -0.11 11.49 -6.50
C GLU A 145 -0.73 10.63 -5.40
N SER A 146 -2.03 10.80 -5.14
CA SER A 146 -2.73 10.10 -4.06
C SER A 146 -3.38 8.80 -4.53
N GLU A 147 -3.09 7.68 -3.87
CA GLU A 147 -3.76 6.40 -4.11
C GLU A 147 -5.28 6.44 -3.85
N HIS A 148 -5.76 7.40 -3.04
CA HIS A 148 -7.19 7.59 -2.81
C HIS A 148 -7.95 8.05 -4.07
N GLN A 149 -7.27 8.66 -5.05
CA GLN A 149 -7.87 9.04 -6.32
C GLN A 149 -8.17 7.83 -7.22
N LEU A 150 -7.54 6.67 -6.97
CA LEU A 150 -7.82 5.43 -7.69
C LEU A 150 -9.11 4.73 -7.24
N TRP A 151 -9.75 5.19 -6.15
CA TRP A 151 -10.86 4.49 -5.50
C TRP A 151 -10.50 3.07 -5.01
N LEU A 152 -9.24 2.86 -4.69
CA LEU A 152 -8.66 1.58 -4.29
C LEU A 152 -7.90 1.66 -2.96
N ALA A 153 -7.87 2.82 -2.31
CA ALA A 153 -7.25 3.01 -1.00
C ALA A 153 -8.27 3.46 0.05
N VAL A 154 -8.12 2.95 1.25
CA VAL A 154 -8.90 3.33 2.44
C VAL A 154 -7.99 3.67 3.59
N ASP A 155 -8.36 4.70 4.35
CA ASP A 155 -7.83 4.95 5.68
C ASP A 155 -8.79 4.38 6.72
N LEU A 156 -8.30 3.50 7.57
CA LEU A 156 -9.07 2.88 8.63
C LEU A 156 -9.01 3.74 9.91
N ARG A 157 -10.18 4.01 10.50
CA ARG A 157 -10.27 4.73 11.77
C ARG A 157 -9.95 3.78 12.93
N GLU A 158 -9.52 4.35 14.07
CA GLU A 158 -9.11 3.61 15.27
C GLU A 158 -7.91 2.69 15.07
N THR A 159 -7.47 2.60 13.84
CA THR A 159 -6.14 2.22 13.46
C THR A 159 -5.34 3.49 13.15
N THR A 160 -5.79 4.67 13.56
CA THR A 160 -5.17 5.96 13.28
C THR A 160 -4.04 6.25 14.25
N ASN A 161 -3.04 6.75 13.72
CA ASN A 161 -1.69 6.89 14.10
C ASN A 161 -1.33 8.03 15.02
N GLU A 162 -2.07 8.33 15.96
CA GLU A 162 -1.48 9.13 17.00
C GLU A 162 -0.71 8.19 17.92
N GLN A 163 0.59 8.43 18.08
CA GLN A 163 1.50 7.63 18.90
C GLN A 163 0.97 7.33 20.31
N LYS A 164 0.07 8.16 20.81
CA LYS A 164 -0.63 7.97 22.08
C LYS A 164 -1.60 6.78 22.10
N PHE A 165 -2.05 6.29 20.95
CA PHE A 165 -3.06 5.24 20.84
C PHE A 165 -2.51 3.92 20.28
N LEU A 166 -1.25 3.88 19.84
CA LEU A 166 -0.64 2.69 19.25
C LEU A 166 -0.79 1.46 20.15
N SER A 167 -0.56 1.58 21.46
CA SER A 167 -0.65 0.43 22.35
C SER A 167 -2.06 -0.14 22.46
N LYS A 168 -3.10 0.71 22.41
CA LYS A 168 -4.50 0.26 22.49
C LYS A 168 -4.95 -0.47 21.24
N TYR A 169 -4.49 -0.01 20.08
CA TYR A 169 -4.93 -0.53 18.78
C TYR A 169 -3.86 -1.39 18.09
N GLN A 170 -2.72 -1.62 18.71
CA GLN A 170 -1.61 -2.38 18.14
C GLN A 170 -2.07 -3.74 17.62
N LYS A 171 -2.89 -4.46 18.36
CA LYS A 171 -3.44 -5.76 17.97
C LYS A 171 -4.21 -5.72 16.63
N TYR A 172 -4.88 -4.60 16.32
CA TYR A 172 -5.60 -4.43 15.06
C TYR A 172 -4.63 -4.23 13.90
N TYR A 173 -3.54 -3.47 14.12
CA TYR A 173 -2.50 -3.26 13.13
C TYR A 173 -1.73 -4.55 12.85
N ASP A 174 -1.41 -5.30 13.90
CA ASP A 174 -0.70 -6.58 13.79
C ASP A 174 -1.55 -7.56 12.98
N TRP A 175 -2.83 -7.67 13.29
CA TRP A 175 -3.75 -8.50 12.53
C TRP A 175 -3.85 -8.05 11.05
N LEU A 176 -3.99 -6.77 10.80
CA LEU A 176 -4.04 -6.22 9.45
C LEU A 176 -2.72 -6.42 8.69
N HIS A 177 -1.60 -6.36 9.37
CA HIS A 177 -0.29 -6.61 8.78
C HIS A 177 -0.19 -8.07 8.30
N GLU A 178 -0.62 -9.00 9.13
CA GLU A 178 -0.54 -10.43 8.86
C GLU A 178 -1.62 -10.93 7.89
N ASN A 179 -2.81 -10.30 7.86
CA ASN A 179 -3.98 -10.88 7.19
C ASN A 179 -4.50 -10.08 6.00
N ALA A 180 -4.27 -8.77 5.92
CA ALA A 180 -4.90 -7.95 4.87
C ALA A 180 -4.54 -8.40 3.45
N HIS A 181 -3.35 -8.97 3.23
CA HIS A 181 -2.90 -9.49 1.93
C HIS A 181 -3.74 -10.68 1.44
N LEU A 182 -4.39 -11.44 2.35
CA LEU A 182 -5.30 -12.53 2.00
C LEU A 182 -6.60 -12.02 1.34
N TYR A 183 -6.92 -10.76 1.59
CA TYR A 183 -8.05 -10.01 1.00
C TYR A 183 -7.57 -8.98 -0.03
N TRP A 184 -6.29 -9.11 -0.47
CA TRP A 184 -5.68 -8.37 -1.55
C TRP A 184 -5.39 -6.90 -1.23
N PHE A 185 -5.32 -6.58 0.07
CA PHE A 185 -4.91 -5.28 0.56
C PHE A 185 -3.45 -5.28 1.01
N HIS A 186 -2.81 -4.16 0.77
CA HIS A 186 -1.42 -3.91 1.12
C HIS A 186 -1.30 -2.60 1.88
N GLN A 187 -0.38 -2.53 2.83
CA GLN A 187 0.00 -1.27 3.47
C GLN A 187 1.05 -0.59 2.58
N SER A 188 0.70 0.53 1.95
CA SER A 188 1.59 1.20 1.00
C SER A 188 2.80 1.84 1.68
N TYR A 189 2.60 2.40 2.89
CA TYR A 189 3.62 3.16 3.61
C TYR A 189 4.00 2.42 4.89
N GLN A 190 5.03 1.57 4.79
CA GLN A 190 5.52 0.71 5.89
C GLN A 190 6.88 1.13 6.40
N ASN A 191 7.67 1.80 5.55
CA ASN A 191 9.02 2.17 5.85
C ASN A 191 9.12 3.67 6.12
N TRP A 192 10.28 4.09 6.59
CA TRP A 192 10.55 5.49 6.78
C TRP A 192 10.62 6.23 5.43
N ARG A 193 10.54 7.54 5.50
CA ARG A 193 10.53 8.48 4.38
C ARG A 193 11.61 8.24 3.32
N GLU A 194 12.75 7.69 3.71
CA GLU A 194 13.85 7.37 2.79
C GLU A 194 13.47 6.34 1.72
N PHE A 195 12.47 5.52 1.99
CA PHE A 195 12.03 4.45 1.09
C PHE A 195 10.69 4.73 0.44
N ASP A 196 9.70 5.12 1.25
CA ASP A 196 8.32 5.30 0.77
C ASP A 196 7.97 6.75 0.49
N TRP A 197 8.87 7.70 0.78
CA TRP A 197 8.71 9.15 0.68
C TRP A 197 7.65 9.73 1.61
N TYR A 198 6.82 8.90 2.20
CA TYR A 198 5.78 9.26 3.15
C TYR A 198 6.09 8.67 4.52
N TYR A 199 5.44 9.21 5.54
CA TYR A 199 5.51 8.65 6.88
C TYR A 199 4.79 7.30 6.91
N ILE A 200 5.18 6.45 7.90
CA ILE A 200 4.52 5.18 8.13
C ILE A 200 3.04 5.41 8.43
N GLU A 201 2.16 4.80 7.65
CA GLU A 201 0.71 4.89 7.81
C GLU A 201 0.08 3.50 7.97
N PRO A 202 0.01 2.96 9.20
CA PRO A 202 -0.59 1.64 9.44
C PRO A 202 -2.08 1.56 9.07
N ARG A 203 -2.77 2.70 9.08
CA ARG A 203 -4.19 2.82 8.72
C ARG A 203 -4.46 2.74 7.23
N HIS A 204 -3.49 3.13 6.41
CA HIS A 204 -3.64 3.21 4.96
C HIS A 204 -3.52 1.84 4.33
N ARG A 205 -4.56 1.41 3.61
CA ARG A 205 -4.63 0.12 2.94
C ARG A 205 -5.00 0.31 1.48
N ARG A 206 -4.15 -0.21 0.59
CA ARG A 206 -4.32 -0.19 -0.86
C ARG A 206 -4.73 -1.58 -1.37
N TYR A 207 -5.80 -1.63 -2.15
CA TYR A 207 -6.18 -2.82 -2.89
C TYR A 207 -5.31 -2.98 -4.14
N LEU A 208 -4.69 -4.15 -4.32
CA LEU A 208 -3.77 -4.46 -5.42
C LEU A 208 -4.11 -5.75 -6.17
N GLY A 209 -5.22 -6.40 -5.81
CA GLY A 209 -5.58 -7.73 -6.33
C GLY A 209 -4.74 -8.86 -5.73
N THR A 210 -5.21 -10.09 -5.94
CA THR A 210 -4.73 -11.33 -5.30
C THR A 210 -3.22 -11.52 -5.36
N TRP A 211 -2.70 -11.44 -6.54
CA TRP A 211 -1.32 -11.83 -6.78
C TRP A 211 -0.33 -10.83 -6.19
N LEU A 212 -0.56 -9.54 -6.43
CA LEU A 212 0.42 -8.52 -6.09
C LEU A 212 0.48 -8.27 -4.59
N ALA A 213 -0.67 -8.13 -3.91
CA ALA A 213 -0.71 -7.93 -2.47
C ALA A 213 -0.02 -9.07 -1.71
N THR A 214 -0.33 -10.31 -2.05
CA THR A 214 0.30 -11.50 -1.44
C THR A 214 1.79 -11.58 -1.74
N LYS A 215 2.20 -11.25 -2.97
CA LYS A 215 3.61 -11.22 -3.35
C LYS A 215 4.40 -10.20 -2.53
N LEU A 216 3.90 -8.98 -2.39
CA LEU A 216 4.54 -7.93 -1.60
C LEU A 216 4.66 -8.33 -0.12
N HIS A 217 3.60 -8.91 0.45
CA HIS A 217 3.63 -9.43 1.82
C HIS A 217 4.71 -10.51 2.00
N ASN A 218 4.73 -11.53 1.13
CA ASN A 218 5.70 -12.62 1.20
C ASN A 218 7.15 -12.16 1.00
N MET A 219 7.36 -11.09 0.24
CA MET A 219 8.67 -10.47 0.04
C MET A 219 9.02 -9.48 1.16
N ASN A 220 8.07 -9.09 1.99
CA ASN A 220 8.20 -8.08 3.03
C ASN A 220 8.73 -6.75 2.48
N ILE A 221 8.13 -6.29 1.38
CA ILE A 221 8.47 -5.01 0.73
C ILE A 221 7.22 -4.21 0.40
N THR A 222 7.36 -2.90 0.27
CA THR A 222 6.26 -2.03 -0.17
C THR A 222 6.08 -2.08 -1.69
N PHE A 223 4.93 -1.59 -2.16
CA PHE A 223 4.69 -1.48 -3.60
C PHE A 223 5.69 -0.53 -4.26
N THR A 224 6.06 0.56 -3.58
CA THR A 224 7.10 1.49 -4.01
C THR A 224 8.43 0.79 -4.24
N GLN A 225 8.88 -0.01 -3.28
CA GLN A 225 10.11 -0.79 -3.39
C GLN A 225 10.04 -1.79 -4.54
N TYR A 226 8.90 -2.48 -4.69
CA TYR A 226 8.69 -3.44 -5.76
C TYR A 226 8.79 -2.79 -7.15
N VAL A 227 8.14 -1.62 -7.34
CA VAL A 227 8.21 -0.87 -8.61
C VAL A 227 9.64 -0.40 -8.88
N ALA A 228 10.34 0.14 -7.89
CA ALA A 228 11.74 0.56 -8.04
C ALA A 228 12.66 -0.60 -8.46
N LEU A 229 12.49 -1.78 -7.86
CA LEU A 229 13.24 -2.98 -8.23
C LEU A 229 12.86 -3.51 -9.62
N SER A 230 11.60 -3.39 -10.02
CA SER A 230 11.11 -3.82 -11.34
C SER A 230 11.65 -2.97 -12.49
N LEU A 231 11.91 -1.67 -12.24
CA LEU A 231 12.41 -0.74 -13.25
C LEU A 231 13.93 -0.80 -13.43
N ASN A 232 14.65 -1.32 -12.43
CA ASN A 232 16.13 -1.40 -12.44
C ASN A 232 16.67 -2.76 -12.91
N ASN A 233 15.80 -3.71 -13.27
CA ASN A 233 16.11 -5.03 -13.82
C ASN A 233 15.67 -5.14 -15.28
#